data_9299a252344b5f054906f81c8bba3ad6
#
_entry.id   9299a252344b5f054906f81c8bba3ad6
#
_cell.length_a   1.000
_cell.length_b   1.000
_cell.length_c   1.000
_cell.angle_alpha   90.00
_cell.angle_beta   90.00
_cell.angle_gamma   90.00
#
_symmetry.space_group_name_H-M   'P 1'
#
loop_
_entity.id
_entity.type
_entity.pdbx_description
1 polymer ?
#
loop_
_entity_poly.entity_id
_entity_poly.type
_entity_poly.pdbx_seq_one_letter_code
_entity_poly.pdbx_strand_id
1 'polypeptide(L)'
;LWAVRDISDHPFLLESQILNFSSEELISSSSKLQTTVGVLADIKSKGEKAIIFADRRETQKMLQKIVYDTFGIFTSIINGDTPATKQLEGKSKLSRQQTIDRFQSEEGFNVIIMSPIAAGVGLNVTKANHIIHYTRHWNPAKEEQATDRAYRIGQKKDVFVYYPMAIFPEEMKDENGNRLKSFDEILDTLLNNKKALASNTLFPTEQAEITPDELFGNIFGTKTET
;
A
#
# COMPACT_ATOMS: atom_id res chain seq x y z
N LEU A 1 -9.79 4.64 15.14
CA LEU A 1 -8.59 4.16 14.43
C LEU A 1 -8.82 4.01 12.93
N TRP A 2 -9.89 3.35 12.47
CA TRP A 2 -10.14 3.19 11.04
C TRP A 2 -10.26 4.52 10.30
N ALA A 3 -10.98 5.49 10.87
CA ALA A 3 -11.12 6.82 10.29
C ALA A 3 -9.76 7.56 10.20
N VAL A 4 -8.90 7.42 11.20
CA VAL A 4 -7.55 8.04 11.18
C VAL A 4 -6.69 7.44 10.08
N ARG A 5 -6.77 6.12 9.89
CA ARG A 5 -6.11 5.42 8.78
C ARG A 5 -6.62 5.89 7.42
N ASP A 6 -7.94 6.04 7.30
CA ASP A 6 -8.55 6.52 6.06
C ASP A 6 -8.10 7.93 5.71
N ILE A 7 -8.09 8.84 6.68
CA ILE A 7 -7.55 10.20 6.51
C ILE A 7 -6.08 10.17 6.11
N SER A 8 -5.29 9.26 6.69
CA SER A 8 -3.88 9.09 6.35
C SER A 8 -3.67 8.57 4.93
N ASP A 9 -4.54 7.69 4.44
CA ASP A 9 -4.51 7.26 3.05
C ASP A 9 -4.96 8.38 2.10
N HIS A 10 -6.06 9.06 2.43
CA HIS A 10 -6.52 10.26 1.73
C HIS A 10 -7.62 10.97 2.52
N PRO A 11 -7.57 12.31 2.72
CA PRO A 11 -8.56 13.02 3.52
C PRO A 11 -10.01 12.82 3.05
N PHE A 12 -10.25 12.66 1.75
CA PHE A 12 -11.59 12.44 1.19
C PHE A 12 -12.11 10.99 1.27
N LEU A 13 -11.35 10.06 1.84
CA LEU A 13 -11.84 8.67 2.05
C LEU A 13 -12.93 8.58 3.12
N LEU A 14 -13.11 9.62 3.93
CA LEU A 14 -14.27 9.73 4.83
C LEU A 14 -15.55 10.15 4.09
N GLU A 15 -15.41 10.72 2.89
CA GLU A 15 -16.53 11.07 2.03
C GLU A 15 -17.09 9.81 1.37
N SER A 16 -18.40 9.68 1.35
CA SER A 16 -19.07 8.49 0.77
C SER A 16 -18.88 8.33 -0.75
N GLN A 17 -18.34 9.34 -1.43
CA GLN A 17 -18.27 9.44 -2.89
C GLN A 17 -16.92 9.98 -3.40
N ILE A 18 -15.82 9.46 -2.88
CA ILE A 18 -14.46 9.91 -3.25
C ILE A 18 -14.20 9.89 -4.78
N LEU A 19 -14.84 9.00 -5.52
CA LEU A 19 -14.69 8.90 -6.97
C LEU A 19 -15.36 10.04 -7.77
N ASN A 20 -16.18 10.87 -7.13
CA ASN A 20 -16.79 12.03 -7.75
C ASN A 20 -15.81 13.22 -7.86
N PHE A 21 -14.76 13.23 -7.06
CA PHE A 21 -13.71 14.23 -7.17
C PHE A 21 -12.85 13.98 -8.42
N SER A 22 -12.38 15.05 -9.03
CA SER A 22 -11.40 14.95 -10.11
C SER A 22 -10.06 14.41 -9.60
N SER A 23 -9.25 13.86 -10.48
CA SER A 23 -7.91 13.38 -10.11
C SER A 23 -7.01 14.52 -9.67
N GLU A 24 -7.18 15.73 -10.21
CA GLU A 24 -6.44 16.92 -9.81
C GLU A 24 -6.78 17.33 -8.37
N GLU A 25 -8.07 17.36 -8.00
CA GLU A 25 -8.51 17.63 -6.62
C GLU A 25 -7.98 16.58 -5.65
N LEU A 26 -8.05 15.29 -6.01
CA LEU A 26 -7.53 14.22 -5.17
C LEU A 26 -6.01 14.37 -4.97
N ILE A 27 -5.26 14.57 -6.04
CA ILE A 27 -3.79 14.70 -5.95
C ILE A 27 -3.42 15.95 -5.13
N SER A 28 -4.03 17.10 -5.39
CA SER A 28 -3.69 18.34 -4.69
C SER A 28 -4.01 18.31 -3.19
N SER A 29 -4.97 17.49 -2.78
CA SER A 29 -5.42 17.37 -1.38
C SER A 29 -4.61 16.38 -0.54
N SER A 30 -3.64 15.66 -1.12
CA SER A 30 -2.86 14.64 -0.41
C SER A 30 -1.39 14.62 -0.81
N SER A 31 -0.51 15.03 0.08
CA SER A 31 0.95 14.96 -0.12
C SER A 31 1.43 13.51 -0.35
N LYS A 32 0.82 12.56 0.32
CA LYS A 32 1.07 11.12 0.14
C LYS A 32 0.75 10.68 -1.29
N LEU A 33 -0.39 11.14 -1.83
CA LEU A 33 -0.79 10.83 -3.21
C LEU A 33 0.10 11.56 -4.22
N GLN A 34 0.44 12.83 -3.97
CA GLN A 34 1.39 13.58 -4.81
C GLN A 34 2.74 12.86 -4.92
N THR A 35 3.31 12.45 -3.79
CA THR A 35 4.55 11.67 -3.74
C THR A 35 4.42 10.36 -4.52
N THR A 36 3.30 9.65 -4.36
CA THR A 36 3.04 8.39 -5.09
C THR A 36 2.98 8.61 -6.60
N VAL A 37 2.32 9.66 -7.05
CA VAL A 37 2.25 10.02 -8.48
C VAL A 37 3.65 10.39 -9.01
N GLY A 38 4.45 11.12 -8.23
CA GLY A 38 5.84 11.43 -8.57
C GLY A 38 6.70 10.18 -8.75
N VAL A 39 6.62 9.25 -7.80
CA VAL A 39 7.32 7.95 -7.89
C VAL A 39 6.87 7.17 -9.13
N LEU A 40 5.57 7.13 -9.43
CA LEU A 40 5.06 6.45 -10.63
C LEU A 40 5.54 7.12 -11.93
N ALA A 41 5.68 8.45 -11.95
CA ALA A 41 6.24 9.18 -13.10
C ALA A 41 7.71 8.78 -13.35
N ASP A 42 8.50 8.67 -12.29
CA ASP A 42 9.89 8.20 -12.37
C ASP A 42 9.98 6.74 -12.88
N ILE A 43 9.10 5.87 -12.40
CA ILE A 43 9.03 4.47 -12.85
C ILE A 43 8.64 4.42 -14.34
N LYS A 44 7.68 5.26 -14.75
CA LYS A 44 7.26 5.39 -16.15
C LYS A 44 8.41 5.84 -17.05
N SER A 45 9.22 6.80 -16.61
CA SER A 45 10.37 7.27 -17.39
C SER A 45 11.40 6.18 -17.67
N LYS A 46 11.48 5.16 -16.79
CA LYS A 46 12.34 3.98 -16.92
C LYS A 46 11.69 2.84 -17.70
N GLY A 47 10.41 2.95 -18.07
CA GLY A 47 9.65 1.87 -18.70
C GLY A 47 9.50 0.64 -17.80
N GLU A 48 9.47 0.82 -16.48
CA GLU A 48 9.44 -0.26 -15.48
C GLU A 48 8.03 -0.49 -14.93
N LYS A 49 7.85 -1.55 -14.14
CA LYS A 49 6.54 -1.96 -13.64
C LYS A 49 6.47 -1.84 -12.13
N ALA A 50 5.29 -1.44 -11.62
CA ALA A 50 5.04 -1.28 -10.21
C ALA A 50 3.88 -2.13 -9.70
N ILE A 51 4.01 -2.58 -8.43
CA ILE A 51 2.91 -3.08 -7.62
C ILE A 51 2.56 -2.00 -6.60
N ILE A 52 1.28 -1.65 -6.46
CA ILE A 52 0.81 -0.81 -5.37
C ILE A 52 -0.01 -1.67 -4.41
N PHE A 53 0.41 -1.73 -3.16
CA PHE A 53 -0.36 -2.37 -2.11
C PHE A 53 -1.26 -1.36 -1.41
N ALA A 54 -2.56 -1.66 -1.40
CA ALA A 54 -3.58 -0.90 -0.70
C ALA A 54 -4.65 -1.85 -0.15
N ASP A 55 -5.07 -1.64 1.11
CA ASP A 55 -5.97 -2.57 1.80
C ASP A 55 -7.43 -2.36 1.40
N ARG A 56 -7.90 -1.09 1.41
CA ARG A 56 -9.31 -0.78 1.23
C ARG A 56 -9.69 -0.69 -0.25
N ARG A 57 -10.91 -1.14 -0.55
CA ARG A 57 -11.45 -1.09 -1.92
C ARG A 57 -11.58 0.32 -2.46
N GLU A 58 -11.97 1.27 -1.60
CA GLU A 58 -12.11 2.68 -1.94
C GLU A 58 -10.75 3.27 -2.31
N THR A 59 -9.71 3.00 -1.51
CA THR A 59 -8.33 3.39 -1.80
C THR A 59 -7.84 2.78 -3.12
N GLN A 60 -8.12 1.48 -3.35
CA GLN A 60 -7.75 0.80 -4.59
C GLN A 60 -8.42 1.43 -5.82
N LYS A 61 -9.71 1.75 -5.74
CA LYS A 61 -10.45 2.41 -6.83
C LYS A 61 -9.98 3.84 -7.07
N MET A 62 -9.69 4.58 -6.00
CA MET A 62 -9.11 5.93 -6.11
C MET A 62 -7.77 5.86 -6.84
N LEU A 63 -6.86 4.98 -6.42
CA LEU A 63 -5.56 4.79 -7.06
C LEU A 63 -5.71 4.34 -8.52
N GLN A 64 -6.65 3.45 -8.83
CA GLN A 64 -6.95 3.03 -10.20
C GLN A 64 -7.37 4.21 -11.07
N LYS A 65 -8.28 5.07 -10.57
CA LYS A 65 -8.70 6.29 -11.24
C LYS A 65 -7.52 7.23 -11.48
N ILE A 66 -6.70 7.48 -10.47
CA ILE A 66 -5.52 8.35 -10.56
C ILE A 66 -4.51 7.84 -11.60
N VAL A 67 -4.21 6.53 -11.59
CA VAL A 67 -3.28 5.94 -12.56
C VAL A 67 -3.83 6.06 -13.98
N TYR A 68 -5.13 5.83 -14.16
CA TYR A 68 -5.76 5.97 -15.47
C TYR A 68 -5.73 7.41 -15.98
N ASP A 69 -6.19 8.36 -15.15
CA ASP A 69 -6.30 9.77 -15.56
C ASP A 69 -4.92 10.42 -15.78
N THR A 70 -3.90 10.01 -15.00
CA THR A 70 -2.56 10.62 -15.07
C THR A 70 -1.66 9.96 -16.13
N PHE A 71 -1.76 8.64 -16.29
CA PHE A 71 -0.81 7.88 -17.11
C PHE A 71 -1.44 7.19 -18.33
N GLY A 72 -2.77 7.19 -18.45
CA GLY A 72 -3.49 6.53 -19.54
C GLY A 72 -3.50 5.00 -19.46
N ILE A 73 -3.21 4.42 -18.29
CA ILE A 73 -3.10 2.97 -18.10
C ILE A 73 -4.31 2.42 -17.33
N PHE A 74 -4.94 1.40 -17.88
CA PHE A 74 -5.99 0.68 -17.18
C PHE A 74 -5.39 -0.36 -16.23
N THR A 75 -5.28 0.02 -14.97
CA THR A 75 -4.69 -0.79 -13.92
C THR A 75 -5.66 -1.85 -13.40
N SER A 76 -5.20 -3.10 -13.31
CA SER A 76 -5.97 -4.19 -12.70
C SER A 76 -5.88 -4.15 -11.18
N ILE A 77 -6.98 -4.53 -10.50
CA ILE A 77 -7.04 -4.68 -9.05
C ILE A 77 -7.16 -6.16 -8.70
N ILE A 78 -6.29 -6.64 -7.80
CA ILE A 78 -6.38 -7.99 -7.22
C ILE A 78 -6.66 -7.86 -5.72
N ASN A 79 -7.85 -8.29 -5.32
CA ASN A 79 -8.31 -8.30 -3.93
C ASN A 79 -9.19 -9.52 -3.64
N GLY A 80 -9.93 -9.49 -2.52
CA GLY A 80 -10.84 -10.56 -2.13
C GLY A 80 -11.93 -10.89 -3.15
N ASP A 81 -12.33 -9.91 -4.00
CA ASP A 81 -13.37 -10.10 -5.03
C ASP A 81 -12.82 -10.70 -6.33
N THR A 82 -11.50 -10.81 -6.46
CA THR A 82 -10.86 -11.39 -7.64
C THR A 82 -10.86 -12.91 -7.50
N PRO A 83 -11.46 -13.65 -8.47
CA PRO A 83 -11.54 -15.10 -8.40
C PRO A 83 -10.15 -15.75 -8.27
N ALA A 84 -10.03 -16.74 -7.39
CA ALA A 84 -8.79 -17.51 -7.23
C ALA A 84 -8.50 -18.37 -8.47
N THR A 85 -9.54 -18.99 -9.05
CA THR A 85 -9.48 -19.87 -10.21
C THR A 85 -10.34 -19.35 -11.36
N LYS A 86 -10.05 -19.86 -12.57
CA LYS A 86 -10.85 -19.55 -13.77
C LYS A 86 -12.28 -20.04 -13.58
N GLN A 87 -13.26 -19.15 -13.73
CA GLN A 87 -14.68 -19.54 -13.75
C GLN A 87 -15.04 -20.14 -15.12
N LEU A 88 -15.74 -21.27 -15.08
CA LEU A 88 -16.03 -22.06 -16.30
C LEU A 88 -17.24 -21.58 -17.09
N GLU A 89 -18.12 -20.73 -16.54
CA GLU A 89 -19.32 -20.27 -17.23
C GLU A 89 -19.69 -18.80 -16.96
N GLY A 90 -20.13 -18.09 -17.99
CA GLY A 90 -20.73 -16.77 -17.94
C GLY A 90 -19.74 -15.65 -17.66
N LYS A 91 -20.06 -14.43 -17.60
CA LYS A 91 -19.22 -13.21 -17.48
C LYS A 91 -17.88 -13.43 -16.77
N SER A 92 -16.89 -13.81 -17.55
CA SER A 92 -15.58 -14.27 -17.12
C SER A 92 -14.74 -13.12 -16.56
N LYS A 93 -14.79 -12.90 -15.25
CA LYS A 93 -13.71 -12.14 -14.59
C LYS A 93 -12.43 -12.97 -14.67
N LEU A 94 -11.33 -12.33 -15.03
CA LEU A 94 -10.01 -12.96 -14.99
C LEU A 94 -9.70 -13.45 -13.58
N SER A 95 -9.13 -14.64 -13.46
CA SER A 95 -8.59 -15.11 -12.19
C SER A 95 -7.37 -14.28 -11.78
N ARG A 96 -6.95 -14.38 -10.52
CA ARG A 96 -5.75 -13.70 -10.02
C ARG A 96 -4.53 -14.01 -10.87
N GLN A 97 -4.30 -15.28 -11.21
CA GLN A 97 -3.17 -15.68 -12.04
C GLN A 97 -3.26 -15.11 -13.45
N GLN A 98 -4.41 -15.19 -14.11
CA GLN A 98 -4.59 -14.62 -15.44
C GLN A 98 -4.37 -13.10 -15.48
N THR A 99 -4.77 -12.40 -14.40
CA THR A 99 -4.54 -10.96 -14.26
C THR A 99 -3.05 -10.65 -14.15
N ILE A 100 -2.31 -11.45 -13.38
CA ILE A 100 -0.85 -11.31 -13.24
C ILE A 100 -0.14 -11.64 -14.56
N ASP A 101 -0.51 -12.73 -15.21
CA ASP A 101 0.09 -13.14 -16.47
C ASP A 101 -0.08 -12.06 -17.54
N ARG A 102 -1.26 -11.45 -17.62
CA ARG A 102 -1.53 -10.32 -18.49
C ARG A 102 -0.63 -9.13 -18.13
N PHE A 103 -0.60 -8.72 -16.86
CA PHE A 103 0.25 -7.62 -16.38
C PHE A 103 1.73 -7.87 -16.72
N GLN A 104 2.20 -9.10 -16.59
CA GLN A 104 3.58 -9.46 -16.85
C GLN A 104 3.91 -9.53 -18.35
N SER A 105 2.95 -9.89 -19.20
CA SER A 105 3.14 -10.01 -20.65
C SER A 105 3.14 -8.66 -21.37
N GLU A 106 2.49 -7.64 -20.83
CA GLU A 106 2.50 -6.29 -21.41
C GLU A 106 3.90 -5.69 -21.30
N GLU A 107 4.39 -5.02 -22.34
CA GLU A 107 5.71 -4.37 -22.32
C GLU A 107 5.65 -2.95 -21.78
N GLY A 108 6.79 -2.47 -21.28
CA GLY A 108 6.94 -1.11 -20.78
C GLY A 108 6.32 -0.87 -19.40
N PHE A 109 6.04 0.39 -19.12
CA PHE A 109 5.47 0.82 -17.84
C PHE A 109 4.06 0.28 -17.67
N ASN A 110 3.85 -0.35 -16.52
CA ASN A 110 2.51 -0.79 -16.11
C ASN A 110 2.41 -0.84 -14.58
N VAL A 111 1.19 -0.78 -14.08
CA VAL A 111 0.88 -0.79 -12.63
C VAL A 111 -0.19 -1.84 -12.35
N ILE A 112 0.00 -2.59 -11.26
CA ILE A 112 -1.03 -3.47 -10.71
C ILE A 112 -1.30 -3.09 -9.25
N ILE A 113 -2.57 -3.03 -8.85
CA ILE A 113 -2.97 -2.73 -7.48
C ILE A 113 -3.40 -4.03 -6.80
N MET A 114 -2.88 -4.28 -5.60
CA MET A 114 -3.16 -5.53 -4.89
C MET A 114 -3.50 -5.25 -3.42
N SER A 115 -4.38 -6.06 -2.84
CA SER A 115 -4.46 -6.11 -1.39
C SER A 115 -3.33 -7.02 -0.85
N PRO A 116 -2.67 -6.66 0.27
CA PRO A 116 -1.62 -7.50 0.85
C PRO A 116 -2.08 -8.94 1.14
N ILE A 117 -3.31 -9.09 1.60
CA ILE A 117 -3.91 -10.39 1.91
C ILE A 117 -4.09 -11.24 0.64
N ALA A 118 -4.58 -10.65 -0.45
CA ALA A 118 -4.74 -11.37 -1.71
C ALA A 118 -3.39 -11.79 -2.33
N ALA A 119 -2.34 -11.00 -2.09
CA ALA A 119 -0.98 -11.35 -2.47
C ALA A 119 -0.43 -12.56 -1.69
N GLY A 120 -0.92 -12.82 -0.48
CA GLY A 120 -0.49 -13.95 0.37
C GLY A 120 -0.64 -15.35 -0.27
N VAL A 121 -1.45 -15.50 -1.32
CA VAL A 121 -1.81 -16.79 -1.93
C VAL A 121 -0.87 -17.15 -3.10
N GLY A 122 0.44 -17.29 -2.84
CA GLY A 122 1.37 -17.95 -3.78
C GLY A 122 1.61 -17.28 -5.15
N LEU A 123 1.14 -16.05 -5.36
CA LEU A 123 1.27 -15.33 -6.62
C LEU A 123 2.71 -14.84 -6.84
N ASN A 124 3.23 -14.95 -8.06
CA ASN A 124 4.55 -14.47 -8.45
C ASN A 124 4.43 -13.31 -9.44
N VAL A 125 5.02 -12.15 -9.10
CA VAL A 125 4.95 -10.92 -9.91
C VAL A 125 6.37 -10.43 -10.22
N THR A 126 7.19 -11.30 -10.81
CA THR A 126 8.64 -11.07 -10.99
C THR A 126 8.99 -10.06 -12.09
N LYS A 127 8.01 -9.60 -12.88
CA LYS A 127 8.24 -8.54 -13.87
C LYS A 127 8.12 -7.13 -13.28
N ALA A 128 7.57 -6.99 -12.07
CA ALA A 128 7.58 -5.74 -11.33
C ALA A 128 8.84 -5.67 -10.45
N ASN A 129 9.53 -4.57 -10.49
CA ASN A 129 10.69 -4.29 -9.67
C ASN A 129 10.50 -3.06 -8.76
N HIS A 130 9.32 -2.45 -8.78
CA HIS A 130 8.93 -1.38 -7.86
C HIS A 130 7.71 -1.79 -7.06
N ILE A 131 7.79 -1.62 -5.74
CA ILE A 131 6.74 -1.96 -4.79
C ILE A 131 6.40 -0.71 -4.00
N ILE A 132 5.14 -0.30 -4.02
CA ILE A 132 4.66 0.86 -3.28
C ILE A 132 3.66 0.36 -2.25
N HIS A 133 4.02 0.38 -0.98
CA HIS A 133 3.10 0.16 0.12
C HIS A 133 2.35 1.46 0.43
N TYR A 134 1.32 1.75 -0.37
CA TYR A 134 0.51 2.96 -0.20
C TYR A 134 -0.22 2.95 1.15
N THR A 135 -0.81 1.81 1.51
CA THR A 135 -1.29 1.54 2.86
C THR A 135 -0.36 0.53 3.52
N ARG A 136 0.21 0.88 4.67
CA ARG A 136 1.05 -0.03 5.47
C ARG A 136 0.21 -1.14 6.09
N HIS A 137 0.70 -2.35 6.09
CA HIS A 137 0.03 -3.46 6.76
C HIS A 137 0.47 -3.50 8.24
N TRP A 138 -0.49 -3.66 9.17
CA TRP A 138 -0.20 -3.65 10.61
C TRP A 138 0.61 -4.85 11.10
N ASN A 139 0.68 -5.91 10.32
CA ASN A 139 1.56 -7.04 10.57
C ASN A 139 2.78 -6.94 9.64
N PRO A 140 4.00 -6.71 10.18
CA PRO A 140 5.21 -6.56 9.38
C PRO A 140 5.55 -7.81 8.56
N ALA A 141 5.26 -9.02 9.07
CA ALA A 141 5.50 -10.26 8.33
C ALA A 141 4.61 -10.39 7.08
N LYS A 142 3.35 -9.95 7.16
CA LYS A 142 2.45 -9.91 5.99
C LYS A 142 2.87 -8.86 4.98
N GLU A 143 3.40 -7.71 5.45
CA GLU A 143 3.96 -6.69 4.57
C GLU A 143 5.19 -7.21 3.83
N GLU A 144 6.11 -7.88 4.52
CA GLU A 144 7.28 -8.53 3.92
C GLU A 144 6.87 -9.63 2.96
N GLN A 145 5.92 -10.49 3.34
CA GLN A 145 5.39 -11.52 2.45
C GLN A 145 4.79 -10.93 1.17
N ALA A 146 4.13 -9.77 1.24
CA ALA A 146 3.63 -9.08 0.05
C ALA A 146 4.79 -8.56 -0.82
N THR A 147 5.84 -8.00 -0.22
CA THR A 147 7.07 -7.57 -0.89
C THR A 147 7.75 -8.73 -1.62
N ASP A 148 7.82 -9.89 -0.99
CA ASP A 148 8.43 -11.11 -1.55
C ASP A 148 7.72 -11.64 -2.80
N ARG A 149 6.57 -11.10 -3.19
CA ARG A 149 5.91 -11.45 -4.46
C ARG A 149 6.68 -10.95 -5.68
N ALA A 150 7.40 -9.86 -5.54
CA ALA A 150 8.29 -9.32 -6.57
C ALA A 150 9.75 -9.74 -6.33
N TYR A 151 10.18 -9.88 -5.08
CA TYR A 151 11.53 -10.32 -4.71
C TYR A 151 11.61 -11.84 -4.66
N ARG A 152 11.64 -12.49 -5.83
CA ARG A 152 11.65 -13.97 -5.96
C ARG A 152 12.62 -14.45 -7.02
N ILE A 153 12.88 -15.76 -6.99
CA ILE A 153 13.64 -16.46 -8.04
C ILE A 153 13.02 -16.14 -9.41
N GLY A 154 13.82 -15.55 -10.29
CA GLY A 154 13.39 -15.04 -11.60
C GLY A 154 13.34 -13.51 -11.71
N GLN A 155 13.43 -12.77 -10.62
CA GLN A 155 13.67 -11.34 -10.64
C GLN A 155 15.13 -11.06 -11.04
N LYS A 156 15.31 -10.23 -12.08
CA LYS A 156 16.64 -9.92 -12.64
C LYS A 156 17.07 -8.47 -12.37
N LYS A 157 16.18 -7.67 -11.80
CA LYS A 157 16.42 -6.26 -11.48
C LYS A 157 16.47 -6.05 -9.98
N ASP A 158 17.13 -4.98 -9.57
CA ASP A 158 17.01 -4.49 -8.19
C ASP A 158 15.55 -4.15 -7.89
N VAL A 159 15.10 -4.53 -6.70
CA VAL A 159 13.74 -4.27 -6.23
C VAL A 159 13.75 -3.04 -5.33
N PHE A 160 12.95 -2.05 -5.69
CA PHE A 160 12.78 -0.81 -4.94
C PHE A 160 11.45 -0.85 -4.18
N VAL A 161 11.51 -0.57 -2.89
CA VAL A 161 10.33 -0.54 -2.02
C VAL A 161 10.10 0.86 -1.51
N TYR A 162 8.90 1.38 -1.67
CA TYR A 162 8.50 2.72 -1.30
C TYR A 162 7.39 2.67 -0.25
N TYR A 163 7.51 3.56 0.74
CA TYR A 163 6.53 3.75 1.80
C TYR A 163 6.11 5.24 1.82
N PRO A 164 5.18 5.66 0.95
CA PRO A 164 4.68 7.03 0.99
C PRO A 164 4.00 7.32 2.34
N MET A 165 4.35 8.43 2.96
CA MET A 165 3.82 8.83 4.27
C MET A 165 3.27 10.25 4.20
N ALA A 166 2.12 10.47 4.82
CA ALA A 166 1.66 11.81 5.15
C ALA A 166 2.40 12.26 6.42
N ILE A 167 3.11 13.39 6.34
CA ILE A 167 3.92 13.93 7.44
C ILE A 167 3.35 15.29 7.83
N PHE A 168 3.19 15.55 9.13
CA PHE A 168 2.82 16.87 9.60
C PHE A 168 3.98 17.87 9.45
N PRO A 169 3.69 19.15 9.16
CA PRO A 169 4.69 20.21 9.16
C PRO A 169 5.47 20.27 10.47
N GLU A 170 6.72 20.68 10.41
CA GLU A 170 7.62 20.79 11.59
C GLU A 170 7.09 21.76 12.65
N GLU A 171 6.28 22.75 12.23
CA GLU A 171 5.67 23.78 13.10
C GLU A 171 4.52 23.22 13.93
N MET A 172 3.91 22.08 13.55
CA MET A 172 2.85 21.45 14.31
C MET A 172 3.42 20.77 15.55
N LYS A 173 3.09 21.33 16.70
CA LYS A 173 3.59 20.88 18.00
C LYS A 173 2.43 20.55 18.94
N ASP A 174 2.70 19.64 19.88
CA ASP A 174 1.82 19.35 21.00
C ASP A 174 1.86 20.44 22.09
N GLU A 175 1.06 20.28 23.14
CA GLU A 175 1.01 21.20 24.28
C GLU A 175 2.35 21.32 25.03
N ASN A 176 3.24 20.34 24.89
CA ASN A 176 4.57 20.31 25.49
C ASN A 176 5.67 20.86 24.58
N GLY A 177 5.31 21.32 23.38
CA GLY A 177 6.23 21.86 22.38
C GLY A 177 6.95 20.79 21.56
N ASN A 178 6.61 19.51 21.66
CA ASN A 178 7.15 18.45 20.82
C ASN A 178 6.45 18.44 19.46
N ARG A 179 7.19 18.11 18.41
CA ARG A 179 6.62 17.96 17.07
C ARG A 179 5.55 16.86 17.06
N LEU A 180 4.39 17.15 16.55
CA LEU A 180 3.34 16.16 16.34
C LEU A 180 3.76 15.15 15.27
N LYS A 181 3.53 13.87 15.54
CA LYS A 181 3.73 12.79 14.57
C LYS A 181 2.41 12.40 13.92
N SER A 182 2.44 12.22 12.61
CA SER A 182 1.29 11.70 11.87
C SER A 182 1.05 10.22 12.20
N PHE A 183 -0.13 9.74 11.82
CA PHE A 183 -0.45 8.31 11.90
C PHE A 183 0.59 7.45 11.16
N ASP A 184 0.99 7.84 9.95
CA ASP A 184 1.96 7.10 9.14
C ASP A 184 3.33 7.03 9.84
N GLU A 185 3.80 8.14 10.45
CA GLU A 185 5.08 8.17 11.18
C GLU A 185 5.06 7.28 12.42
N ILE A 186 3.94 7.28 13.16
CA ILE A 186 3.76 6.43 14.34
C ILE A 186 3.74 4.96 13.93
N LEU A 187 2.95 4.62 12.91
CA LEU A 187 2.84 3.26 12.39
C LEU A 187 4.18 2.75 11.85
N ASP A 188 4.91 3.58 11.10
CA ASP A 188 6.24 3.23 10.57
C ASP A 188 7.23 2.94 11.72
N THR A 189 7.25 3.78 12.76
CA THR A 189 8.09 3.56 13.94
C THR A 189 7.77 2.23 14.63
N LEU A 190 6.49 1.92 14.82
CA LEU A 190 6.06 0.67 15.47
C LEU A 190 6.42 -0.56 14.63
N LEU A 191 6.20 -0.51 13.30
CA LEU A 191 6.54 -1.60 12.40
C LEU A 191 8.04 -1.87 12.38
N ASN A 192 8.87 -0.82 12.31
CA ASN A 192 10.32 -0.96 12.31
C ASN A 192 10.85 -1.52 13.64
N ASN A 193 10.28 -1.09 14.78
CA ASN A 193 10.62 -1.64 16.09
C ASN A 193 10.28 -3.14 16.18
N LYS A 194 9.10 -3.54 15.69
CA LYS A 194 8.70 -4.95 15.68
C LYS A 194 9.55 -5.80 14.73
N LYS A 195 9.94 -5.27 13.57
CA LYS A 195 10.91 -5.93 12.67
C LYS A 195 12.27 -6.14 13.36
N ALA A 196 12.79 -5.12 14.02
CA ALA A 196 14.05 -5.21 14.74
C ALA A 196 14.00 -6.24 15.89
N LEU A 197 12.90 -6.30 16.64
CA LEU A 197 12.70 -7.31 17.67
C LEU A 197 12.60 -8.72 17.10
N ALA A 198 11.86 -8.91 16.00
CA ALA A 198 11.72 -10.21 15.34
C ALA A 198 13.05 -10.73 14.77
N SER A 199 13.92 -9.83 14.28
CA SER A 199 15.25 -10.23 13.77
C SER A 199 16.24 -10.60 14.88
N ASN A 200 16.07 -10.07 16.09
CA ASN A 200 16.97 -10.29 17.24
C ASN A 200 16.53 -11.41 18.18
N THR A 201 15.34 -11.93 18.04
CA THR A 201 14.79 -12.97 18.91
C THR A 201 14.14 -14.06 18.06
N LEU A 202 14.19 -15.32 18.53
CA LEU A 202 13.48 -16.46 17.94
C LEU A 202 11.94 -16.35 18.11
N PHE A 203 11.40 -15.13 18.04
CA PHE A 203 9.96 -14.89 18.09
C PHE A 203 9.33 -15.18 16.73
N PRO A 204 8.23 -15.96 16.68
CA PRO A 204 7.47 -16.14 15.46
C PRO A 204 6.96 -14.76 14.96
N THR A 205 7.31 -14.39 13.75
CA THR A 205 6.89 -13.14 13.09
C THR A 205 5.36 -12.97 12.99
N GLU A 206 4.60 -14.06 13.11
CA GLU A 206 3.13 -14.05 13.13
C GLU A 206 2.54 -13.33 14.36
N GLN A 207 3.28 -13.27 15.48
CA GLN A 207 2.87 -12.58 16.72
C GLN A 207 3.25 -11.08 16.73
N ALA A 208 3.89 -10.60 15.69
CA ALA A 208 4.35 -9.21 15.59
C ALA A 208 3.27 -8.22 15.07
N GLU A 209 1.99 -8.60 15.07
CA GLU A 209 0.91 -7.69 14.66
C GLU A 209 0.79 -6.51 15.62
N ILE A 210 0.67 -5.29 15.08
CA ILE A 210 0.41 -4.10 15.89
C ILE A 210 -1.06 -4.12 16.28
N THR A 211 -1.32 -4.11 17.58
CA THR A 211 -2.69 -4.08 18.07
C THR A 211 -3.29 -2.67 17.97
N PRO A 212 -4.63 -2.55 17.86
CA PRO A 212 -5.30 -1.25 17.94
C PRO A 212 -4.95 -0.47 19.21
N ASP A 213 -4.77 -1.14 20.35
CA ASP A 213 -4.46 -0.51 21.63
C ASP A 213 -3.02 0.04 21.67
N GLU A 214 -2.04 -0.68 21.12
CA GLU A 214 -0.67 -0.18 20.97
C GLU A 214 -0.64 1.10 20.10
N LEU A 215 -1.37 1.07 19.00
CA LEU A 215 -1.42 2.20 18.08
C LEU A 215 -2.15 3.38 18.73
N PHE A 216 -3.28 3.13 19.38
CA PHE A 216 -4.04 4.14 20.09
C PHE A 216 -3.23 4.80 21.20
N GLY A 217 -2.54 4.00 22.02
CA GLY A 217 -1.66 4.49 23.08
C GLY A 217 -0.55 5.40 22.55
N ASN A 218 0.03 5.08 21.41
CA ASN A 218 1.07 5.91 20.79
C ASN A 218 0.54 7.18 20.12
N ILE A 219 -0.70 7.16 19.61
CA ILE A 219 -1.33 8.35 18.99
C ILE A 219 -1.80 9.35 20.05
N PHE A 220 -2.42 8.87 21.13
CA PHE A 220 -3.10 9.71 22.12
C PHE A 220 -2.34 9.82 23.46
N GLY A 221 -1.14 9.26 23.56
CA GLY A 221 -0.29 9.38 24.73
C GLY A 221 -0.79 8.63 25.96
N THR A 222 -1.74 7.71 25.83
CA THR A 222 -2.18 6.85 26.94
C THR A 222 -1.17 5.73 27.12
N LYS A 223 -0.41 5.75 28.23
CA LYS A 223 0.41 4.61 28.64
C LYS A 223 -0.53 3.42 28.89
N THR A 224 -0.46 2.39 28.07
CA THR A 224 -0.98 1.07 28.44
C THR A 224 -0.12 0.58 29.61
N GLU A 225 -0.68 0.61 30.81
CA GLU A 225 -0.08 -0.13 31.93
C GLU A 225 -0.11 -1.62 31.57
N THR A 226 1.07 -2.19 31.44
CA THR A 226 1.30 -3.64 31.35
C THR A 226 1.32 -4.25 32.73
#